data_a27a26b2abf2d342ce7bfc1355bdbf86
#
_entry.id   a27a26b2abf2d342ce7bfc1355bdbf86
#
_cell.length_a   1.000
_cell.length_b   1.000
_cell.length_c   1.000
_cell.angle_alpha   90.00
_cell.angle_beta   90.00
_cell.angle_gamma   90.00
#
_symmetry.space_group_name_H-M   'P 1'
#
loop_
_entity.id
_entity.type
_entity.pdbx_description
1 polymer ?
#
loop_
_entity_poly.entity_id
_entity_poly.type
_entity_poly.pdbx_seq_one_letter_code
_entity_poly.pdbx_strand_id
1 'polypeptide(L)'
;MTTAVGLTAFTAAFVPASAEQRHHWSYSGEGGPSHWAELDAKNAACGEGKSQSPVNIRTQDVRRTSLPKLMFDYRLAPLHIIDNGHSVQINVERGSHLKFGDKRYELVQFHFHHPSEELINGKRSEMVVHLVHRDTVGKLAVVAVLLRAGQPNATVETLWSHLPKQKEQKADFKDVLINPAGLLPMDRSYFTYTGSLTTPPCSEGVRWVVLRSPSTLSKHEIAVFADLYPNDARPVQKLNGRQVLGTK
;
A
#
# COMPACT_ATOMS: atom_id res chain seq x y z
N MET A 1 -73.01 -17.00 -38.81
CA MET A 1 -71.58 -17.25 -39.08
C MET A 1 -70.75 -16.30 -38.22
N THR A 2 -70.25 -16.79 -37.08
CA THR A 2 -69.54 -15.94 -36.13
C THR A 2 -68.08 -16.48 -36.04
N THR A 3 -67.13 -15.69 -36.52
CA THR A 3 -65.74 -16.01 -36.55
C THR A 3 -65.11 -15.52 -35.25
N ALA A 4 -64.57 -16.49 -34.44
CA ALA A 4 -63.78 -16.21 -33.24
C ALA A 4 -62.32 -15.98 -33.61
N VAL A 5 -61.78 -14.81 -33.21
CA VAL A 5 -60.37 -14.46 -33.35
C VAL A 5 -59.68 -14.88 -32.04
N GLY A 6 -58.77 -15.87 -32.14
CA GLY A 6 -57.96 -16.31 -31.00
C GLY A 6 -56.78 -15.36 -30.77
N LEU A 7 -56.72 -14.82 -29.56
CA LEU A 7 -55.61 -13.98 -29.07
C LEU A 7 -54.52 -14.89 -28.45
N THR A 8 -53.39 -15.06 -29.11
CA THR A 8 -52.22 -15.75 -28.57
C THR A 8 -51.38 -14.78 -27.71
N ALA A 9 -51.38 -14.98 -26.41
CA ALA A 9 -50.53 -14.25 -25.49
C ALA A 9 -49.08 -14.78 -25.55
N PHE A 10 -48.13 -13.95 -25.99
CA PHE A 10 -46.70 -14.20 -25.89
C PHE A 10 -46.23 -13.87 -24.47
N THR A 11 -45.90 -14.86 -23.67
CA THR A 11 -45.20 -14.71 -22.37
C THR A 11 -43.72 -14.54 -22.64
N ALA A 12 -43.23 -13.30 -22.54
CA ALA A 12 -41.77 -13.07 -22.49
C ALA A 12 -41.18 -13.59 -21.19
N ALA A 13 -40.33 -14.61 -21.29
CA ALA A 13 -39.58 -15.10 -20.16
C ALA A 13 -38.52 -14.05 -19.75
N PHE A 14 -38.70 -13.49 -18.56
CA PHE A 14 -37.68 -12.63 -17.93
C PHE A 14 -36.52 -13.53 -17.52
N VAL A 15 -35.38 -13.48 -18.21
CA VAL A 15 -34.09 -14.05 -17.76
C VAL A 15 -33.53 -13.04 -16.76
N PRO A 16 -33.39 -13.40 -15.47
CA PRO A 16 -32.75 -12.50 -14.52
C PRO A 16 -31.29 -12.32 -14.99
N ALA A 17 -30.86 -11.07 -15.21
CA ALA A 17 -29.47 -10.74 -15.39
C ALA A 17 -28.74 -11.23 -14.12
N SER A 18 -27.83 -12.20 -14.27
CA SER A 18 -26.95 -12.60 -13.22
C SER A 18 -26.18 -11.37 -12.76
N ALA A 19 -26.37 -10.97 -11.51
CA ALA A 19 -25.53 -9.96 -10.89
C ALA A 19 -24.07 -10.46 -11.00
N GLU A 20 -23.27 -9.79 -11.81
CA GLU A 20 -21.83 -10.00 -11.87
C GLU A 20 -21.32 -9.90 -10.43
N GLN A 21 -20.98 -11.04 -9.81
CA GLN A 21 -20.25 -11.05 -8.55
C GLN A 21 -18.92 -10.37 -8.83
N ARG A 22 -18.78 -9.12 -8.40
CA ARG A 22 -17.49 -8.44 -8.41
C ARG A 22 -16.59 -9.23 -7.48
N HIS A 23 -15.68 -10.00 -8.05
CA HIS A 23 -14.67 -10.72 -7.29
C HIS A 23 -13.80 -9.67 -6.58
N HIS A 24 -13.96 -9.59 -5.25
CA HIS A 24 -13.15 -8.72 -4.43
C HIS A 24 -11.71 -9.25 -4.42
N TRP A 25 -10.72 -8.41 -4.69
CA TRP A 25 -9.32 -8.83 -4.67
C TRP A 25 -8.85 -9.20 -3.26
N SER A 26 -7.89 -10.08 -3.17
CA SER A 26 -7.27 -10.54 -1.92
C SER A 26 -5.79 -10.84 -2.15
N TYR A 27 -5.10 -11.35 -1.13
CA TYR A 27 -3.69 -11.77 -1.26
C TYR A 27 -3.52 -13.27 -1.50
N SER A 28 -4.60 -14.03 -1.60
CA SER A 28 -4.57 -15.50 -1.80
C SER A 28 -5.76 -16.00 -2.61
N GLY A 29 -5.67 -17.24 -3.10
CA GLY A 29 -6.73 -17.90 -3.85
C GLY A 29 -7.06 -17.19 -5.17
N GLU A 30 -8.30 -17.31 -5.62
CA GLU A 30 -8.79 -16.74 -6.90
C GLU A 30 -8.79 -15.20 -6.93
N GLY A 31 -8.88 -14.55 -5.77
CA GLY A 31 -8.72 -13.11 -5.64
C GLY A 31 -7.26 -12.64 -5.52
N GLY A 32 -6.29 -13.56 -5.55
CA GLY A 32 -4.88 -13.29 -5.27
C GLY A 32 -4.13 -12.53 -6.37
N PRO A 33 -2.87 -12.12 -6.10
CA PRO A 33 -2.09 -11.23 -6.98
C PRO A 33 -1.89 -11.74 -8.41
N SER A 34 -1.91 -13.05 -8.63
CA SER A 34 -1.83 -13.66 -9.98
C SER A 34 -3.06 -13.40 -10.84
N HIS A 35 -4.20 -13.12 -10.22
CA HIS A 35 -5.50 -12.93 -10.87
C HIS A 35 -5.99 -11.48 -10.88
N TRP A 36 -5.32 -10.55 -10.19
CA TRP A 36 -5.78 -9.17 -10.06
C TRP A 36 -6.15 -8.48 -11.38
N ALA A 37 -5.40 -8.75 -12.45
CA ALA A 37 -5.67 -8.17 -13.77
C ALA A 37 -6.98 -8.69 -14.41
N GLU A 38 -7.43 -9.89 -13.99
CA GLU A 38 -8.62 -10.56 -14.51
C GLU A 38 -9.89 -10.18 -13.76
N LEU A 39 -9.75 -9.68 -12.51
CA LEU A 39 -10.89 -9.36 -11.65
C LEU A 39 -11.68 -8.12 -12.10
N ASP A 40 -11.00 -7.16 -12.72
CA ASP A 40 -11.61 -5.91 -13.24
C ASP A 40 -10.71 -5.35 -14.35
N ALA A 41 -11.29 -4.88 -15.45
CA ALA A 41 -10.57 -4.25 -16.56
C ALA A 41 -9.67 -3.07 -16.10
N LYS A 42 -10.04 -2.37 -15.02
CA LYS A 42 -9.23 -1.30 -14.41
C LYS A 42 -7.90 -1.80 -13.86
N ASN A 43 -7.81 -3.08 -13.56
CA ASN A 43 -6.63 -3.72 -12.97
C ASN A 43 -5.65 -4.28 -14.02
N ALA A 44 -5.86 -4.04 -15.31
CA ALA A 44 -5.00 -4.55 -16.39
C ALA A 44 -3.51 -4.31 -16.12
N ALA A 45 -3.16 -3.17 -15.53
CA ALA A 45 -1.78 -2.84 -15.16
C ALA A 45 -1.15 -3.85 -14.17
N CYS A 46 -1.95 -4.58 -13.36
CA CYS A 46 -1.44 -5.58 -12.43
C CYS A 46 -0.77 -6.77 -13.14
N GLY A 47 -1.21 -7.12 -14.36
CA GLY A 47 -0.64 -8.19 -15.19
C GLY A 47 0.26 -7.68 -16.31
N GLU A 48 -0.11 -6.58 -16.96
CA GLU A 48 0.52 -6.09 -18.19
C GLU A 48 1.59 -5.01 -17.94
N GLY A 49 1.55 -4.35 -16.77
CA GLY A 49 2.43 -3.25 -16.41
C GLY A 49 3.91 -3.63 -16.45
N LYS A 50 4.76 -2.72 -16.90
CA LYS A 50 6.20 -2.93 -17.04
C LYS A 50 7.01 -2.25 -15.94
N SER A 51 6.39 -1.35 -15.18
CA SER A 51 7.01 -0.60 -14.10
C SER A 51 6.34 -0.88 -12.75
N GLN A 52 6.15 -2.17 -12.46
CA GLN A 52 5.41 -2.64 -11.29
C GLN A 52 6.27 -2.67 -10.01
N SER A 53 5.58 -2.60 -8.84
CA SER A 53 6.11 -2.71 -7.48
C SER A 53 5.39 -3.85 -6.72
N PRO A 54 6.01 -4.39 -5.64
CA PRO A 54 7.36 -4.12 -5.12
C PRO A 54 8.47 -4.75 -5.96
N VAL A 55 9.74 -4.46 -5.65
CA VAL A 55 10.89 -5.06 -6.31
C VAL A 55 11.90 -5.63 -5.31
N ASN A 56 12.76 -6.54 -5.78
CA ASN A 56 13.94 -6.95 -5.02
C ASN A 56 15.11 -6.01 -5.34
N ILE A 57 15.54 -5.22 -4.36
CA ILE A 57 16.68 -4.31 -4.48
C ILE A 57 17.96 -5.08 -4.21
N ARG A 58 18.70 -5.41 -5.27
CA ARG A 58 20.02 -6.03 -5.16
C ARG A 58 21.06 -4.92 -5.02
N THR A 59 21.65 -4.78 -3.84
CA THR A 59 22.53 -3.65 -3.51
C THR A 59 23.76 -3.54 -4.41
N GLN A 60 24.21 -4.66 -4.97
CA GLN A 60 25.30 -4.70 -5.96
C GLN A 60 24.92 -4.06 -7.31
N ASP A 61 23.62 -4.08 -7.68
CA ASP A 61 23.11 -3.56 -8.95
C ASP A 61 22.62 -2.11 -8.82
N VAL A 62 22.67 -1.55 -7.61
CA VAL A 62 22.26 -0.17 -7.33
C VAL A 62 23.31 0.82 -7.84
N ARG A 63 22.89 1.74 -8.68
CA ARG A 63 23.74 2.87 -9.07
C ARG A 63 23.80 3.92 -7.96
N ARG A 64 24.95 4.02 -7.29
CA ARG A 64 25.22 5.04 -6.29
C ARG A 64 25.41 6.39 -6.95
N THR A 65 24.69 7.41 -6.49
CA THR A 65 24.78 8.76 -7.05
C THR A 65 24.43 9.81 -5.99
N SER A 66 24.72 11.06 -6.30
CA SER A 66 24.27 12.18 -5.47
C SER A 66 22.76 12.36 -5.65
N LEU A 67 22.00 11.93 -4.66
CA LEU A 67 20.55 12.09 -4.62
C LEU A 67 20.17 13.23 -3.66
N PRO A 68 19.03 13.91 -3.89
CA PRO A 68 18.54 14.94 -2.98
C PRO A 68 18.36 14.42 -1.57
N LYS A 69 18.61 15.25 -0.56
CA LYS A 69 18.25 14.91 0.82
C LYS A 69 16.72 14.88 0.96
N LEU A 70 16.24 13.87 1.69
CA LEU A 70 14.84 13.82 2.09
C LEU A 70 14.64 14.74 3.29
N MET A 71 13.62 15.59 3.22
CA MET A 71 13.21 16.42 4.34
C MET A 71 11.76 16.05 4.69
N PHE A 72 11.56 15.58 5.92
CA PHE A 72 10.26 15.20 6.47
C PHE A 72 9.80 16.31 7.41
N ASP A 73 8.72 17.01 7.05
CA ASP A 73 8.01 17.97 7.88
C ASP A 73 6.68 17.31 8.28
N TYR A 74 6.76 16.36 9.23
CA TYR A 74 5.60 15.65 9.75
C TYR A 74 5.17 16.27 11.07
N ARG A 75 3.86 16.43 11.22
CA ARG A 75 3.23 17.07 12.37
C ARG A 75 2.39 16.10 13.15
N LEU A 76 2.18 16.40 14.42
CA LEU A 76 1.16 15.76 15.23
C LEU A 76 -0.21 16.00 14.59
N ALA A 77 -0.99 14.93 14.48
CA ALA A 77 -2.35 14.96 13.95
C ALA A 77 -3.23 13.96 14.70
N PRO A 78 -4.54 14.17 14.75
CA PRO A 78 -5.50 13.21 15.29
C PRO A 78 -5.39 11.85 14.60
N LEU A 79 -5.69 10.79 15.36
CA LEU A 79 -5.64 9.42 14.84
C LEU A 79 -6.94 9.08 14.10
N HIS A 80 -6.82 8.85 12.78
CA HIS A 80 -7.87 8.31 11.90
C HIS A 80 -7.42 6.94 11.39
N ILE A 81 -7.81 5.87 12.08
CA ILE A 81 -7.38 4.51 11.79
C ILE A 81 -8.49 3.71 11.11
N ILE A 82 -8.11 2.90 10.13
CA ILE A 82 -9.03 2.08 9.34
C ILE A 82 -8.43 0.69 9.23
N ASP A 83 -9.17 -0.33 9.57
CA ASP A 83 -8.98 -1.67 9.04
C ASP A 83 -9.74 -1.70 7.71
N ASN A 84 -9.05 -1.74 6.58
CA ASN A 84 -9.67 -1.65 5.25
C ASN A 84 -9.95 -3.03 4.62
N GLY A 85 -9.86 -4.11 5.42
CA GLY A 85 -10.02 -5.48 4.95
C GLY A 85 -8.75 -6.09 4.32
N HIS A 86 -7.74 -5.26 4.02
CA HIS A 86 -6.47 -5.67 3.39
C HIS A 86 -5.24 -5.29 4.21
N SER A 87 -5.35 -4.28 5.06
CA SER A 87 -4.30 -3.78 5.93
C SER A 87 -4.89 -2.83 6.97
N VAL A 88 -4.08 -2.42 7.95
CA VAL A 88 -4.36 -1.30 8.84
C VAL A 88 -3.77 -0.03 8.23
N GLN A 89 -4.63 0.94 7.95
CA GLN A 89 -4.31 2.21 7.34
C GLN A 89 -4.61 3.38 8.29
N ILE A 90 -3.75 4.36 8.31
CA ILE A 90 -3.93 5.61 9.04
C ILE A 90 -4.02 6.76 8.03
N ASN A 91 -5.17 7.42 7.97
CA ASN A 91 -5.33 8.64 7.19
C ASN A 91 -4.72 9.80 7.96
N VAL A 92 -4.00 10.67 7.26
CA VAL A 92 -3.31 11.80 7.88
C VAL A 92 -3.95 13.09 7.42
N GLU A 93 -4.29 13.96 8.37
CA GLU A 93 -4.76 15.31 8.06
C GLU A 93 -3.68 16.12 7.34
N ARG A 94 -4.12 17.14 6.59
CA ARG A 94 -3.21 18.02 5.85
C ARG A 94 -2.21 18.71 6.76
N GLY A 95 -0.99 18.92 6.23
CA GLY A 95 0.06 19.66 6.92
C GLY A 95 1.37 18.92 7.09
N SER A 96 1.37 17.58 6.92
CA SER A 96 2.57 16.74 6.93
C SER A 96 3.13 16.56 5.51
N HIS A 97 4.43 16.78 5.32
CA HIS A 97 5.02 16.81 3.98
C HIS A 97 6.37 16.08 3.91
N LEU A 98 6.64 15.55 2.72
CA LEU A 98 7.96 15.14 2.25
C LEU A 98 8.45 16.15 1.22
N LYS A 99 9.67 16.69 1.38
CA LYS A 99 10.39 17.37 0.32
C LYS A 99 11.44 16.42 -0.26
N PHE A 100 11.38 16.23 -1.57
CA PHE A 100 12.32 15.42 -2.35
C PHE A 100 12.89 16.27 -3.50
N GLY A 101 14.09 16.79 -3.31
CA GLY A 101 14.63 17.85 -4.18
C GLY A 101 13.74 19.10 -4.12
N ASP A 102 13.34 19.60 -5.27
CA ASP A 102 12.45 20.77 -5.38
C ASP A 102 10.98 20.43 -5.30
N LYS A 103 10.63 19.15 -5.22
CA LYS A 103 9.25 18.70 -5.15
C LYS A 103 8.79 18.54 -3.71
N ARG A 104 7.56 18.97 -3.45
CA ARG A 104 6.87 18.81 -2.19
C ARG A 104 5.67 17.88 -2.38
N TYR A 105 5.55 16.89 -1.51
CA TYR A 105 4.48 15.91 -1.50
C TYR A 105 3.79 15.93 -0.12
N GLU A 106 2.47 16.02 -0.10
CA GLU A 106 1.67 15.96 1.14
C GLU A 106 1.49 14.50 1.55
N LEU A 107 1.72 14.17 2.81
CA LEU A 107 1.43 12.84 3.37
C LEU A 107 -0.10 12.67 3.45
N VAL A 108 -0.61 11.65 2.79
CA VAL A 108 -2.06 11.38 2.70
C VAL A 108 -2.48 10.29 3.67
N GLN A 109 -1.69 9.23 3.73
CA GLN A 109 -1.94 8.08 4.60
C GLN A 109 -0.66 7.25 4.75
N PHE A 110 -0.65 6.36 5.75
CA PHE A 110 0.32 5.28 5.81
C PHE A 110 -0.36 3.98 6.23
N HIS A 111 0.23 2.86 5.83
CA HIS A 111 -0.29 1.52 6.09
C HIS A 111 0.85 0.51 6.18
N PHE A 112 0.54 -0.68 6.67
CA PHE A 112 1.53 -1.69 6.98
C PHE A 112 1.33 -2.93 6.11
N HIS A 113 2.41 -3.72 5.96
CA HIS A 113 2.38 -5.06 5.37
C HIS A 113 3.25 -6.01 6.18
N HIS A 114 2.81 -7.26 6.28
CA HIS A 114 3.53 -8.40 6.86
C HIS A 114 3.50 -9.60 5.91
N PRO A 115 4.66 -10.16 5.54
CA PRO A 115 6.00 -9.59 5.69
C PRO A 115 6.21 -8.34 4.82
N SER A 116 7.41 -7.73 4.82
CA SER A 116 7.69 -6.58 3.94
C SER A 116 7.46 -6.93 2.48
N GLU A 117 6.92 -6.00 1.71
CA GLU A 117 6.73 -6.17 0.27
C GLU A 117 8.06 -6.09 -0.48
N GLU A 118 8.91 -5.10 -0.12
CA GLU A 118 10.26 -4.97 -0.68
C GLU A 118 11.20 -6.06 -0.15
N LEU A 119 12.07 -6.54 -1.05
CA LEU A 119 13.19 -7.37 -0.69
C LEU A 119 14.50 -6.57 -0.83
N ILE A 120 15.41 -6.76 0.11
CA ILE A 120 16.79 -6.29 0.00
C ILE A 120 17.69 -7.51 -0.09
N ASN A 121 18.39 -7.66 -1.22
CA ASN A 121 19.25 -8.82 -1.51
C ASN A 121 18.52 -10.17 -1.33
N GLY A 122 17.25 -10.24 -1.76
CA GLY A 122 16.44 -11.44 -1.67
C GLY A 122 15.84 -11.73 -0.30
N LYS A 123 16.03 -10.85 0.69
CA LYS A 123 15.51 -11.04 2.05
C LYS A 123 14.40 -10.05 2.36
N ARG A 124 13.31 -10.52 2.97
CA ARG A 124 12.24 -9.70 3.53
C ARG A 124 12.60 -9.25 4.97
N SER A 125 12.07 -8.12 5.36
CA SER A 125 11.94 -7.76 6.78
C SER A 125 10.63 -8.32 7.32
N GLU A 126 10.47 -8.31 8.65
CA GLU A 126 9.25 -8.78 9.30
C GLU A 126 8.03 -8.00 8.80
N MET A 127 8.15 -6.68 8.71
CA MET A 127 7.09 -5.80 8.19
C MET A 127 7.68 -4.65 7.38
N VAL A 128 6.80 -3.89 6.74
CA VAL A 128 7.10 -2.59 6.16
C VAL A 128 5.95 -1.64 6.46
N VAL A 129 6.25 -0.35 6.62
CA VAL A 129 5.26 0.72 6.56
C VAL A 129 5.48 1.54 5.30
N HIS A 130 4.40 1.75 4.55
CA HIS A 130 4.35 2.62 3.37
C HIS A 130 3.69 3.95 3.73
N LEU A 131 4.47 5.03 3.66
CA LEU A 131 3.96 6.39 3.83
C LEU A 131 3.67 6.97 2.44
N VAL A 132 2.40 7.11 2.12
CA VAL A 132 1.92 7.52 0.80
C VAL A 132 1.73 9.03 0.74
N HIS A 133 2.43 9.66 -0.19
CA HIS A 133 2.39 11.10 -0.39
C HIS A 133 1.89 11.43 -1.79
N ARG A 134 1.34 12.64 -1.93
CA ARG A 134 0.81 13.14 -3.20
C ARG A 134 1.23 14.59 -3.43
N ASP A 135 1.72 14.91 -4.64
CA ASP A 135 1.99 16.28 -5.03
C ASP A 135 0.72 17.01 -5.50
N THR A 136 0.87 18.30 -5.82
CA THR A 136 -0.25 19.18 -6.22
C THR A 136 -0.89 18.81 -7.56
N VAL A 137 -0.21 17.99 -8.37
CA VAL A 137 -0.73 17.49 -9.65
C VAL A 137 -1.14 16.01 -9.59
N GLY A 138 -1.23 15.46 -8.37
CA GLY A 138 -1.73 14.11 -8.13
C GLY A 138 -0.70 12.99 -8.26
N LYS A 139 0.59 13.29 -8.53
CA LYS A 139 1.64 12.26 -8.59
C LYS A 139 1.97 11.74 -7.21
N LEU A 140 2.17 10.43 -7.13
CA LEU A 140 2.44 9.75 -5.87
C LEU A 140 3.94 9.55 -5.64
N ALA A 141 4.33 9.69 -4.37
CA ALA A 141 5.60 9.23 -3.84
C ALA A 141 5.34 8.38 -2.60
N VAL A 142 5.92 7.18 -2.53
CA VAL A 142 5.80 6.28 -1.39
C VAL A 142 7.16 6.13 -0.72
N VAL A 143 7.19 6.39 0.59
CA VAL A 143 8.36 6.09 1.41
C VAL A 143 8.11 4.76 2.11
N ALA A 144 8.94 3.76 1.82
CA ALA A 144 8.94 2.47 2.47
C ALA A 144 9.97 2.46 3.59
N VAL A 145 9.53 2.14 4.81
CA VAL A 145 10.39 1.92 5.97
C VAL A 145 10.28 0.46 6.37
N LEU A 146 11.35 -0.28 6.16
CA LEU A 146 11.44 -1.68 6.61
C LEU A 146 11.42 -1.73 8.14
N LEU A 147 10.68 -2.69 8.68
CA LEU A 147 10.50 -2.86 10.12
C LEU A 147 11.06 -4.22 10.54
N ARG A 148 11.87 -4.24 11.61
CA ARG A 148 12.51 -5.45 12.14
C ARG A 148 12.22 -5.61 13.62
N ALA A 149 12.28 -6.86 14.08
CA ALA A 149 12.22 -7.14 15.51
C ALA A 149 13.35 -6.43 16.27
N GLY A 150 12.98 -5.74 17.35
CA GLY A 150 13.90 -4.97 18.18
C GLY A 150 13.18 -4.24 19.31
N GLN A 151 13.54 -3.00 19.54
CA GLN A 151 12.89 -2.15 20.54
C GLN A 151 11.46 -1.81 20.10
N PRO A 152 10.51 -1.67 21.05
CA PRO A 152 9.16 -1.24 20.75
C PRO A 152 9.14 0.17 20.14
N ASN A 153 8.07 0.48 19.40
CA ASN A 153 7.86 1.75 18.76
C ASN A 153 6.61 2.43 19.34
N ALA A 154 6.79 3.51 20.08
CA ALA A 154 5.69 4.20 20.77
C ALA A 154 4.56 4.67 19.82
N THR A 155 4.88 5.02 18.57
CA THR A 155 3.85 5.34 17.58
C THR A 155 3.01 4.10 17.25
N VAL A 156 3.65 2.96 16.99
CA VAL A 156 2.95 1.71 16.66
C VAL A 156 2.18 1.18 17.87
N GLU A 157 2.72 1.28 19.09
CA GLU A 157 2.02 0.93 20.32
C GLU A 157 0.71 1.74 20.46
N THR A 158 0.77 3.05 20.19
CA THR A 158 -0.42 3.90 20.17
C THR A 158 -1.42 3.45 19.11
N LEU A 159 -0.98 3.13 17.90
CA LEU A 159 -1.86 2.64 16.83
C LEU A 159 -2.53 1.32 17.21
N TRP A 160 -1.76 0.35 17.71
CA TRP A 160 -2.30 -0.97 18.04
C TRP A 160 -3.25 -0.96 19.23
N SER A 161 -3.09 -0.03 20.17
CA SER A 161 -4.04 0.15 21.27
C SER A 161 -5.39 0.76 20.83
N HIS A 162 -5.48 1.26 19.58
CA HIS A 162 -6.67 1.89 19.02
C HIS A 162 -7.17 1.20 17.73
N LEU A 163 -6.80 -0.06 17.52
CA LEU A 163 -7.26 -0.83 16.36
C LEU A 163 -8.79 -0.92 16.32
N PRO A 164 -9.42 -0.78 15.13
CA PRO A 164 -10.83 -1.12 14.96
C PRO A 164 -11.11 -2.56 15.40
N LYS A 165 -12.29 -2.77 15.99
CA LYS A 165 -12.66 -4.10 16.52
C LYS A 165 -13.04 -5.12 15.45
N GLN A 166 -13.34 -4.65 14.25
CA GLN A 166 -13.76 -5.47 13.12
C GLN A 166 -13.09 -4.98 11.84
N LYS A 167 -12.93 -5.88 10.88
CA LYS A 167 -12.47 -5.53 9.52
C LYS A 167 -13.45 -4.55 8.86
N GLU A 168 -12.92 -3.75 7.94
CA GLU A 168 -13.65 -2.72 7.18
C GLU A 168 -14.27 -1.62 8.05
N GLN A 169 -13.76 -1.45 9.26
CA GLN A 169 -14.17 -0.40 10.18
C GLN A 169 -13.18 0.75 10.24
N LYS A 170 -13.74 1.94 10.48
CA LYS A 170 -13.02 3.18 10.77
C LYS A 170 -13.21 3.55 12.23
N ALA A 171 -12.16 4.13 12.82
CA ALA A 171 -12.22 4.72 14.14
C ALA A 171 -11.47 6.07 14.12
N ASP A 172 -12.08 7.09 14.70
CA ASP A 172 -11.54 8.45 14.75
C ASP A 172 -11.36 8.86 16.21
N PHE A 173 -10.13 9.20 16.58
CA PHE A 173 -9.75 9.59 17.95
C PHE A 173 -9.16 10.99 17.93
N LYS A 174 -9.99 12.01 18.18
CA LYS A 174 -9.58 13.43 18.10
C LYS A 174 -8.55 13.81 19.16
N ASP A 175 -8.59 13.15 20.31
CA ASP A 175 -7.71 13.44 21.46
C ASP A 175 -6.44 12.57 21.47
N VAL A 176 -6.33 11.60 20.57
CA VAL A 176 -5.13 10.76 20.38
C VAL A 176 -4.30 11.32 19.24
N LEU A 177 -3.18 11.95 19.59
CA LEU A 177 -2.29 12.56 18.60
C LEU A 177 -1.14 11.62 18.24
N ILE A 178 -0.90 11.42 16.95
CA ILE A 178 0.22 10.64 16.42
C ILE A 178 1.14 11.51 15.58
N ASN A 179 2.45 11.21 15.61
CA ASN A 179 3.41 11.82 14.72
C ASN A 179 4.03 10.73 13.81
N PRO A 180 3.77 10.72 12.50
CA PRO A 180 4.34 9.74 11.58
C PRO A 180 5.88 9.74 11.55
N ALA A 181 6.54 10.81 12.01
CA ALA A 181 8.00 10.87 12.11
C ALA A 181 8.59 9.80 13.05
N GLY A 182 7.81 9.31 14.03
CA GLY A 182 8.21 8.23 14.93
C GLY A 182 8.42 6.88 14.24
N LEU A 183 7.92 6.71 13.01
CA LEU A 183 8.12 5.52 12.19
C LEU A 183 9.45 5.54 11.43
N LEU A 184 10.10 6.69 11.33
CA LEU A 184 11.27 6.88 10.48
C LEU A 184 12.57 6.54 11.21
N PRO A 185 13.53 5.79 10.63
CA PRO A 185 14.86 5.58 11.21
C PRO A 185 15.67 6.89 11.24
N MET A 186 16.74 6.95 12.05
CA MET A 186 17.62 8.14 12.12
C MET A 186 18.35 8.39 10.78
N ASP A 187 18.89 7.32 10.19
CA ASP A 187 19.53 7.39 8.87
C ASP A 187 18.48 7.49 7.77
N ARG A 188 18.58 8.53 6.95
CA ARG A 188 17.67 8.83 5.84
C ARG A 188 18.28 8.47 4.49
N SER A 189 19.37 7.70 4.45
CA SER A 189 19.88 7.15 3.21
C SER A 189 18.85 6.22 2.57
N TYR A 190 18.74 6.20 1.24
CA TYR A 190 17.65 5.53 0.56
C TYR A 190 18.02 4.98 -0.81
N PHE A 191 17.19 4.06 -1.27
CA PHE A 191 17.06 3.64 -2.66
C PHE A 191 15.84 4.31 -3.28
N THR A 192 15.89 4.56 -4.60
CA THR A 192 14.73 5.11 -5.31
C THR A 192 14.62 4.54 -6.72
N TYR A 193 13.37 4.33 -7.15
CA TYR A 193 13.02 3.88 -8.48
C TYR A 193 11.59 4.35 -8.83
N THR A 194 11.20 4.24 -10.09
CA THR A 194 9.82 4.45 -10.52
C THR A 194 9.10 3.10 -10.59
N GLY A 195 7.94 3.02 -9.94
CA GLY A 195 7.16 1.80 -9.83
C GLY A 195 5.66 2.06 -9.91
N SER A 196 4.89 1.26 -9.20
CA SER A 196 3.42 1.29 -9.19
C SER A 196 2.86 1.28 -7.77
N LEU A 197 1.54 1.38 -7.63
CA LEU A 197 0.83 0.87 -6.47
C LEU A 197 1.04 -0.64 -6.37
N THR A 198 1.08 -1.17 -5.14
CA THR A 198 1.24 -2.61 -4.86
C THR A 198 -0.09 -3.34 -4.66
N THR A 199 -1.19 -2.63 -4.80
CA THR A 199 -2.57 -3.17 -4.77
C THR A 199 -3.31 -2.76 -6.04
N PRO A 200 -4.37 -3.46 -6.43
CA PRO A 200 -5.24 -3.00 -7.51
C PRO A 200 -5.64 -1.52 -7.36
N PRO A 201 -5.59 -0.72 -8.45
CA PRO A 201 -5.41 -1.12 -9.85
C PRO A 201 -3.95 -1.15 -10.33
N CYS A 202 -2.92 -1.21 -9.47
CA CYS A 202 -1.50 -1.31 -9.79
C CYS A 202 -0.98 -0.16 -10.70
N SER A 203 -1.58 1.03 -10.58
CA SER A 203 -1.25 2.20 -11.40
C SER A 203 0.23 2.55 -11.32
N GLU A 204 0.87 2.74 -12.46
CA GLU A 204 2.29 3.05 -12.59
C GLU A 204 2.59 4.54 -12.42
N GLY A 205 3.88 4.90 -12.40
CA GLY A 205 4.33 6.27 -12.24
C GLY A 205 4.55 6.72 -10.79
N VAL A 206 4.48 5.79 -9.84
CA VAL A 206 4.75 6.04 -8.42
C VAL A 206 6.26 6.13 -8.19
N ARG A 207 6.70 7.20 -7.53
CA ARG A 207 8.08 7.31 -7.05
C ARG A 207 8.24 6.55 -5.74
N TRP A 208 9.08 5.54 -5.76
CA TRP A 208 9.45 4.78 -4.57
C TRP A 208 10.73 5.33 -3.94
N VAL A 209 10.70 5.45 -2.63
CA VAL A 209 11.82 5.83 -1.76
C VAL A 209 11.91 4.77 -0.66
N VAL A 210 12.83 3.84 -0.76
CA VAL A 210 13.02 2.78 0.23
C VAL A 210 14.17 3.16 1.14
N LEU A 211 13.89 3.42 2.42
CA LEU A 211 14.93 3.77 3.38
C LEU A 211 15.84 2.57 3.62
N ARG A 212 17.16 2.81 3.65
CA ARG A 212 18.16 1.74 3.77
C ARG A 212 18.23 1.16 5.17
N SER A 213 18.08 2.01 6.16
CA SER A 213 18.08 1.62 7.56
C SER A 213 16.66 1.27 8.00
N PRO A 214 16.43 0.12 8.64
CA PRO A 214 15.12 -0.22 9.18
C PRO A 214 14.82 0.55 10.47
N SER A 215 13.54 0.69 10.79
CA SER A 215 13.05 0.95 12.14
C SER A 215 12.79 -0.37 12.86
N THR A 216 12.59 -0.32 14.19
CA THR A 216 12.33 -1.51 14.99
C THR A 216 10.91 -1.52 15.57
N LEU A 217 10.40 -2.72 15.75
CA LEU A 217 9.19 -3.05 16.50
C LEU A 217 9.51 -4.15 17.49
N SER A 218 8.82 -4.19 18.61
CA SER A 218 8.86 -5.37 19.48
C SER A 218 8.24 -6.59 18.78
N LYS A 219 8.61 -7.79 19.22
CA LYS A 219 7.98 -9.02 18.71
C LYS A 219 6.47 -9.04 18.93
N HIS A 220 6.00 -8.41 20.00
CA HIS A 220 4.56 -8.29 20.29
C HIS A 220 3.86 -7.40 19.26
N GLU A 221 4.42 -6.23 18.94
CA GLU A 221 3.84 -5.34 17.92
C GLU A 221 3.76 -6.00 16.55
N ILE A 222 4.79 -6.78 16.17
CA ILE A 222 4.78 -7.57 14.94
C ILE A 222 3.68 -8.64 14.98
N ALA A 223 3.56 -9.38 16.09
CA ALA A 223 2.59 -10.44 16.25
C ALA A 223 1.14 -9.92 16.16
N VAL A 224 0.85 -8.78 16.79
CA VAL A 224 -0.49 -8.14 16.74
C VAL A 224 -0.91 -7.87 15.29
N PHE A 225 -0.02 -7.38 14.44
CA PHE A 225 -0.36 -7.15 13.03
C PHE A 225 -0.42 -8.46 12.23
N ALA A 226 0.52 -9.39 12.47
CA ALA A 226 0.57 -10.68 11.78
C ALA A 226 -0.66 -11.55 12.06
N ASP A 227 -1.27 -11.44 13.23
CA ASP A 227 -2.53 -12.12 13.57
C ASP A 227 -3.72 -11.58 12.75
N LEU A 228 -3.72 -10.29 12.41
CA LEU A 228 -4.74 -9.68 11.55
C LEU A 228 -4.48 -9.98 10.07
N TYR A 229 -3.23 -9.83 9.64
CA TYR A 229 -2.78 -9.93 8.25
C TYR A 229 -1.49 -10.76 8.16
N PRO A 230 -1.58 -12.11 8.17
CA PRO A 230 -0.39 -12.97 8.19
C PRO A 230 0.44 -12.90 6.89
N ASN A 231 -0.17 -12.50 5.78
CA ASN A 231 0.50 -12.33 4.49
C ASN A 231 -0.31 -11.40 3.58
N ASP A 232 -0.09 -10.10 3.71
CA ASP A 232 -0.68 -9.06 2.88
C ASP A 232 0.35 -8.38 1.97
N ALA A 233 1.36 -9.14 1.52
CA ALA A 233 2.43 -8.67 0.67
C ALA A 233 2.28 -9.18 -0.77
N ARG A 234 2.24 -8.26 -1.74
CA ARG A 234 2.32 -8.60 -3.16
C ARG A 234 3.67 -9.25 -3.48
N PRO A 235 3.73 -10.30 -4.32
CA PRO A 235 4.99 -10.83 -4.82
C PRO A 235 5.83 -9.77 -5.54
N VAL A 236 7.18 -9.90 -5.45
CA VAL A 236 8.09 -8.98 -6.14
C VAL A 236 7.92 -9.04 -7.65
N GLN A 237 8.06 -7.88 -8.27
CA GLN A 237 7.91 -7.66 -9.70
C GLN A 237 9.28 -7.50 -10.38
N LYS A 238 9.34 -7.83 -11.68
CA LYS A 238 10.55 -7.66 -12.49
C LYS A 238 10.91 -6.17 -12.64
N LEU A 239 12.19 -5.85 -12.59
CA LEU A 239 12.68 -4.48 -12.85
C LEU A 239 12.48 -4.04 -14.30
N ASN A 240 12.47 -4.98 -15.26
CA ASN A 240 12.28 -4.69 -16.70
C ASN A 240 13.21 -3.57 -17.20
N GLY A 241 14.48 -3.64 -16.84
CA GLY A 241 15.48 -2.64 -17.21
C GLY A 241 15.47 -1.33 -16.41
N ARG A 242 14.54 -1.17 -15.47
CA ARG A 242 14.55 -0.01 -14.57
C ARG A 242 15.78 -0.03 -13.68
N GLN A 243 16.42 1.12 -13.56
CA GLN A 243 17.56 1.30 -12.67
C GLN A 243 17.10 1.72 -11.28
N VAL A 244 17.61 1.03 -10.26
CA VAL A 244 17.50 1.47 -8.87
C VAL A 244 18.68 2.39 -8.56
N LEU A 245 18.40 3.62 -8.12
CA LEU A 245 19.39 4.56 -7.65
C LEU A 245 19.52 4.48 -6.13
N GLY A 246 20.70 4.76 -5.58
CA GLY A 246 20.93 4.82 -4.14
C GLY A 246 21.80 6.00 -3.75
N THR A 247 21.58 6.54 -2.56
CA THR A 247 22.48 7.52 -1.94
C THR A 247 23.90 6.96 -1.81
N LYS A 248 24.90 7.82 -1.95
CA LYS A 248 26.31 7.50 -1.74
C LYS A 248 26.57 7.04 -0.31
#